data_3740d272c3ac12cc4e2f5b2c3858a5aa
#
_entry.id   3740d272c3ac12cc4e2f5b2c3858a5aa
#
_cell.length_a   1.000
_cell.length_b   1.000
_cell.length_c   1.000
_cell.angle_alpha   90.00
_cell.angle_beta   90.00
_cell.angle_gamma   90.00
#
_symmetry.space_group_name_H-M   'P 1'
#
loop_
_entity.id
_entity.type
_entity.pdbx_description
1 polymer ?
#
loop_
_entity_poly.entity_id
_entity_poly.type
_entity_poly.pdbx_seq_one_letter_code
_entity_poly.pdbx_strand_id
1 'polypeptide(L)'
;MCIRDRVEDVKTYIDILSLHKINKFHWHLTDDQGWRIEIKKYPLLTQIGSRRAETLVGRYDKNKEGVYDGKPYGGFYTQEEIREIVSYAAERHIEVIPEIEMPGHGLAALTAYPELGCTGGPYEVWGRWGVADDVLCPGREKTFEFLEGVLTEVMELFPSEYIHIGGDECPKVRWEKCPRCQAKIRQLGLKDDGEHTAEHYLQSYVTDRIGKFLAQHGRRIIGWDEILEGRAPSDAVVMSWRGSEGGIAAAKLGHDVIMTPNSHFYFDYYQSLDTDAEPFGIGGYIPMEQVYSYDPAFPELTPEQQKHILGVQANLWTEYVLSDEHLEYMLLPRLAALSEVQWCQPETKDWNRFIGSFRMDEIYSQMGYEFAKHIFGVTASYAVDPEKGGVVMTLTTQGGAPIRYTLDGSDPTASSPLYKAPVTIGESCTFKAAALREGMQTPVYTRKFDFNKATGRRIALNAAPTLKYTYGGASLLVDGYRGGPVYSNGAWIGFLNEPLDVTIDMQGAKPYSAVTVESLVEKGEWVFPPSSVGVYLSDDGREFTEAALMSVPQETAGSPDGVKPFKVLFPETSARYLRVVAVSYTHLRAHETDQY
;
A
#
# COMPACT_ATOMS: atom_id res chain seq x y z
N MET A 1 11.11 6.57 -2.65
CA MET A 1 11.36 7.82 -1.94
C MET A 1 12.83 7.98 -1.60
N CYS A 2 13.32 9.24 -1.52
CA CYS A 2 14.74 9.50 -1.37
C CYS A 2 15.27 9.33 0.06
N ILE A 3 15.43 8.11 0.52
CA ILE A 3 16.33 7.79 1.60
C ILE A 3 17.71 7.53 0.98
N ARG A 4 18.75 8.01 1.63
CA ARG A 4 20.12 7.70 1.25
C ARG A 4 20.61 6.55 2.13
N ASP A 5 20.64 5.35 1.59
CA ASP A 5 21.25 4.19 2.23
C ASP A 5 22.78 4.24 2.09
N ARG A 6 23.50 3.54 2.94
CA ARG A 6 24.94 3.40 2.76
C ARG A 6 25.25 2.56 1.51
N VAL A 7 26.43 2.73 0.94
CA VAL A 7 26.87 1.94 -0.23
C VAL A 7 26.78 0.44 0.04
N GLU A 8 27.13 0.00 1.24
CA GLU A 8 27.07 -1.42 1.62
C GLU A 8 25.61 -1.93 1.71
N ASP A 9 24.65 -1.11 2.12
CA ASP A 9 23.23 -1.48 2.17
C ASP A 9 22.69 -1.68 0.74
N VAL A 10 23.07 -0.79 -0.18
CA VAL A 10 22.72 -0.94 -1.62
C VAL A 10 23.36 -2.19 -2.21
N LYS A 11 24.60 -2.54 -1.83
CA LYS A 11 25.24 -3.78 -2.26
C LYS A 11 24.51 -5.02 -1.71
N THR A 12 24.09 -4.99 -0.43
CA THR A 12 23.26 -6.05 0.15
C THR A 12 21.95 -6.21 -0.63
N TYR A 13 21.30 -5.09 -0.98
CA TYR A 13 20.11 -5.11 -1.84
C TYR A 13 20.39 -5.79 -3.19
N ILE A 14 21.50 -5.43 -3.84
CA ILE A 14 21.91 -6.04 -5.11
C ILE A 14 22.21 -7.55 -4.93
N ASP A 15 22.80 -7.98 -3.81
CA ASP A 15 23.01 -9.39 -3.50
C ASP A 15 21.67 -10.15 -3.37
N ILE A 16 20.68 -9.55 -2.71
CA ILE A 16 19.33 -10.10 -2.62
C ILE A 16 18.69 -10.21 -4.02
N LEU A 17 18.81 -9.19 -4.86
CA LEU A 17 18.32 -9.25 -6.25
C LEU A 17 19.00 -10.37 -7.04
N SER A 18 20.33 -10.47 -6.94
CA SER A 18 21.12 -11.52 -7.61
C SER A 18 20.70 -12.93 -7.18
N LEU A 19 20.49 -13.15 -5.87
CA LEU A 19 20.00 -14.40 -5.31
C LEU A 19 18.67 -14.85 -5.95
N HIS A 20 17.82 -13.89 -6.32
CA HIS A 20 16.52 -14.12 -6.96
C HIS A 20 16.58 -14.04 -8.49
N LYS A 21 17.78 -13.98 -9.08
CA LYS A 21 17.98 -13.86 -10.54
C LYS A 21 17.28 -12.66 -11.17
N ILE A 22 17.12 -11.58 -10.42
CA ILE A 22 16.66 -10.29 -10.94
C ILE A 22 17.81 -9.69 -11.76
N ASN A 23 17.54 -9.23 -12.97
CA ASN A 23 18.56 -8.76 -13.91
C ASN A 23 18.58 -7.23 -14.10
N LYS A 24 17.66 -6.52 -13.47
CA LYS A 24 17.57 -5.05 -13.52
C LYS A 24 17.36 -4.50 -12.11
N PHE A 25 18.07 -3.42 -11.80
CA PHE A 25 17.86 -2.62 -10.61
C PHE A 25 17.47 -1.20 -11.02
N HIS A 26 16.21 -0.85 -10.81
CA HIS A 26 15.71 0.51 -11.03
C HIS A 26 15.98 1.33 -9.78
N TRP A 27 16.84 2.35 -9.90
CA TRP A 27 17.31 3.14 -8.76
C TRP A 27 16.74 4.56 -8.79
N HIS A 28 15.77 4.81 -7.93
CA HIS A 28 15.11 6.10 -7.78
C HIS A 28 15.98 7.04 -6.96
N LEU A 29 16.57 8.06 -7.62
CA LEU A 29 17.64 8.89 -7.06
C LEU A 29 17.21 10.33 -6.73
N THR A 30 16.03 10.77 -7.15
CA THR A 30 15.58 12.15 -6.95
C THR A 30 14.09 12.21 -6.70
N ASP A 31 13.67 13.08 -5.76
CA ASP A 31 12.27 13.29 -5.42
C ASP A 31 12.08 14.61 -4.64
N ASP A 32 10.86 14.98 -4.28
CA ASP A 32 10.51 16.17 -3.48
C ASP A 32 11.21 16.20 -2.12
N GLN A 33 11.53 15.03 -1.54
CA GLN A 33 12.13 14.86 -0.22
C GLN A 33 13.66 14.78 -0.25
N GLY A 34 14.28 14.84 -1.42
CA GLY A 34 15.73 14.92 -1.53
C GLY A 34 16.31 14.51 -2.88
N TRP A 35 17.45 15.08 -3.19
CA TRP A 35 18.29 14.78 -4.33
C TRP A 35 19.49 13.92 -3.90
N ARG A 36 19.67 12.73 -4.48
CA ARG A 36 20.60 11.71 -3.95
C ARG A 36 21.81 11.39 -4.84
N ILE A 37 21.96 12.05 -5.97
CA ILE A 37 23.07 11.83 -6.90
C ILE A 37 23.93 13.10 -7.07
N GLU A 38 25.24 12.96 -6.98
CA GLU A 38 26.18 14.07 -7.26
C GLU A 38 26.19 14.42 -8.74
N ILE A 39 25.91 15.69 -9.04
CA ILE A 39 26.06 16.30 -10.36
C ILE A 39 27.06 17.45 -10.22
N LYS A 40 28.27 17.26 -10.74
CA LYS A 40 29.38 18.21 -10.55
C LYS A 40 29.09 19.57 -11.18
N LYS A 41 28.36 19.60 -12.29
CA LYS A 41 27.92 20.83 -12.94
C LYS A 41 26.92 21.63 -12.07
N TYR A 42 26.17 20.96 -11.21
CA TYR A 42 25.13 21.57 -10.37
C TYR A 42 25.32 21.25 -8.88
N PRO A 43 26.37 21.78 -8.23
CA PRO A 43 26.75 21.35 -6.88
C PRO A 43 25.73 21.68 -5.79
N LEU A 44 24.84 22.66 -6.01
CA LEU A 44 23.79 22.98 -5.01
C LEU A 44 22.75 21.85 -4.88
N LEU A 45 22.61 20.95 -5.86
CA LEU A 45 21.75 19.79 -5.75
C LEU A 45 22.12 18.92 -4.55
N THR A 46 23.42 18.73 -4.30
CA THR A 46 23.90 17.96 -3.15
C THR A 46 24.16 18.80 -1.91
N GLN A 47 24.51 20.07 -2.07
CA GLN A 47 24.72 20.97 -0.92
C GLN A 47 23.42 21.40 -0.23
N ILE A 48 22.35 21.59 -0.99
CA ILE A 48 21.04 22.06 -0.53
C ILE A 48 19.97 20.97 -0.75
N GLY A 49 19.77 20.54 -1.99
CA GLY A 49 18.69 19.62 -2.39
C GLY A 49 18.76 18.24 -1.74
N SER A 50 19.94 17.82 -1.25
CA SER A 50 20.07 16.53 -0.56
C SER A 50 19.66 16.56 0.92
N ARG A 51 19.25 17.72 1.46
CA ARG A 51 19.04 17.92 2.89
C ARG A 51 17.66 18.51 3.19
N ARG A 52 17.00 17.99 4.21
CA ARG A 52 15.76 18.52 4.77
C ARG A 52 15.92 18.82 6.27
N ALA A 53 15.15 19.77 6.78
CA ALA A 53 15.29 20.25 8.16
C ALA A 53 14.84 19.22 9.20
N GLU A 54 13.81 18.44 8.85
CA GLU A 54 13.17 17.47 9.75
C GLU A 54 12.38 16.44 8.92
N THR A 55 11.93 15.37 9.56
CA THR A 55 11.14 14.32 8.91
C THR A 55 9.85 14.06 9.69
N LEU A 56 8.75 13.88 8.96
CA LEU A 56 7.45 13.52 9.52
C LEU A 56 7.55 12.19 10.28
N VAL A 57 6.99 12.18 11.49
CA VAL A 57 6.86 10.98 12.33
C VAL A 57 5.48 10.37 12.14
N GLY A 58 5.43 9.09 11.80
CA GLY A 58 4.18 8.40 11.53
C GLY A 58 3.64 8.65 10.12
N ARG A 59 2.37 8.30 9.91
CA ARG A 59 1.74 8.41 8.59
C ARG A 59 1.40 9.85 8.26
N TYR A 60 1.59 10.20 6.98
CA TYR A 60 1.09 11.46 6.46
C TYR A 60 -0.45 11.45 6.41
N ASP A 61 -1.05 12.50 6.96
CA ASP A 61 -2.49 12.77 6.87
C ASP A 61 -2.67 14.25 6.50
N LYS A 62 -3.18 14.50 5.31
CA LYS A 62 -3.39 15.86 4.79
C LYS A 62 -4.33 16.72 5.64
N ASN A 63 -5.13 16.09 6.51
CA ASN A 63 -6.13 16.75 7.36
C ASN A 63 -5.63 17.00 8.78
N LYS A 64 -4.40 16.58 9.10
CA LYS A 64 -3.79 16.75 10.43
C LYS A 64 -2.49 17.50 10.35
N GLU A 65 -2.21 18.29 11.36
CA GLU A 65 -0.88 18.87 11.55
C GLU A 65 0.11 17.72 11.84
N GLY A 66 1.17 17.62 11.02
CA GLY A 66 2.17 16.57 11.17
C GLY A 66 3.04 16.77 12.41
N VAL A 67 3.42 15.68 13.04
CA VAL A 67 4.46 15.67 14.07
C VAL A 67 5.80 15.41 13.39
N TYR A 68 6.79 16.25 13.62
CA TYR A 68 8.13 16.13 13.03
C TYR A 68 9.17 15.80 14.09
N ASP A 69 10.23 15.11 13.68
CA ASP A 69 11.31 14.68 14.58
C ASP A 69 12.28 15.79 14.98
N GLY A 70 12.20 16.95 14.32
CA GLY A 70 13.07 18.11 14.55
C GLY A 70 14.55 17.85 14.25
N LYS A 71 14.87 16.81 13.46
CA LYS A 71 16.24 16.40 13.16
C LYS A 71 16.55 16.58 11.68
N PRO A 72 17.62 17.32 11.33
CA PRO A 72 18.06 17.37 9.95
C PRO A 72 18.42 15.99 9.41
N TYR A 73 17.93 15.70 8.21
CA TYR A 73 18.26 14.49 7.48
C TYR A 73 18.84 14.83 6.11
N GLY A 74 19.81 14.07 5.65
CA GLY A 74 20.36 14.25 4.30
C GLY A 74 21.50 13.32 3.98
N GLY A 75 21.88 13.32 2.72
CA GLY A 75 22.95 12.53 2.15
C GLY A 75 22.77 12.37 0.65
N PHE A 76 23.82 12.00 -0.02
CA PHE A 76 23.85 11.72 -1.46
C PHE A 76 24.95 10.72 -1.76
N TYR A 77 24.93 10.15 -2.95
CA TYR A 77 25.99 9.31 -3.47
C TYR A 77 26.92 10.16 -4.34
N THR A 78 28.22 10.06 -4.06
CA THR A 78 29.24 10.64 -4.93
C THR A 78 29.29 9.88 -6.26
N GLN A 79 29.84 10.48 -7.29
CA GLN A 79 30.01 9.79 -8.57
C GLN A 79 30.92 8.56 -8.46
N GLU A 80 31.87 8.57 -7.56
CA GLU A 80 32.73 7.43 -7.24
C GLU A 80 31.94 6.29 -6.61
N GLU A 81 31.10 6.57 -5.62
CA GLU A 81 30.19 5.57 -5.00
C GLU A 81 29.19 5.00 -6.01
N ILE A 82 28.66 5.83 -6.92
CA ILE A 82 27.77 5.36 -8.00
C ILE A 82 28.50 4.37 -8.92
N ARG A 83 29.72 4.71 -9.37
CA ARG A 83 30.50 3.79 -10.22
C ARG A 83 30.82 2.48 -9.51
N GLU A 84 31.11 2.53 -8.22
CA GLU A 84 31.33 1.34 -7.40
C GLU A 84 30.09 0.45 -7.37
N ILE A 85 28.90 1.01 -7.11
CA ILE A 85 27.63 0.29 -7.09
C ILE A 85 27.28 -0.29 -8.46
N VAL A 86 27.43 0.49 -9.53
CA VAL A 86 27.17 0.04 -10.90
C VAL A 86 28.11 -1.12 -11.30
N SER A 87 29.40 -1.03 -10.94
CA SER A 87 30.36 -2.11 -11.17
C SER A 87 29.99 -3.37 -10.37
N TYR A 88 29.62 -3.21 -9.10
CA TYR A 88 29.22 -4.30 -8.22
C TYR A 88 27.96 -5.03 -8.75
N ALA A 89 26.98 -4.29 -9.27
CA ALA A 89 25.80 -4.85 -9.91
C ALA A 89 26.16 -5.60 -11.20
N ALA A 90 27.04 -5.02 -12.03
CA ALA A 90 27.47 -5.62 -13.30
C ALA A 90 28.17 -6.97 -13.08
N GLU A 91 28.99 -7.13 -12.02
CA GLU A 91 29.62 -8.40 -11.63
C GLU A 91 28.57 -9.49 -11.31
N ARG A 92 27.34 -9.08 -10.97
CA ARG A 92 26.18 -9.94 -10.67
C ARG A 92 25.20 -10.05 -11.83
N HIS A 93 25.58 -9.56 -13.00
CA HIS A 93 24.73 -9.50 -14.19
C HIS A 93 23.45 -8.68 -13.99
N ILE A 94 23.50 -7.65 -13.13
CA ILE A 94 22.40 -6.73 -12.89
C ILE A 94 22.75 -5.38 -13.54
N GLU A 95 21.88 -4.92 -14.42
CA GLU A 95 21.92 -3.58 -14.99
C GLU A 95 21.23 -2.60 -14.06
N VAL A 96 21.88 -1.47 -13.78
CA VAL A 96 21.28 -0.40 -12.96
C VAL A 96 20.66 0.66 -13.88
N ILE A 97 19.35 0.88 -13.74
CA ILE A 97 18.60 1.90 -14.45
C ILE A 97 18.37 3.09 -13.49
N PRO A 98 18.97 4.26 -13.74
CA PRO A 98 18.75 5.42 -12.87
C PRO A 98 17.41 6.09 -13.17
N GLU A 99 16.75 6.61 -12.13
CA GLU A 99 15.60 7.49 -12.25
C GLU A 99 15.95 8.91 -11.80
N ILE A 100 15.64 9.87 -12.67
CA ILE A 100 15.73 11.31 -12.42
C ILE A 100 14.38 11.91 -12.72
N GLU A 101 13.69 12.34 -11.70
CA GLU A 101 12.33 12.86 -11.76
C GLU A 101 12.21 14.16 -12.54
N MET A 102 11.26 14.19 -13.45
CA MET A 102 10.89 15.36 -14.23
C MET A 102 9.53 15.17 -14.93
N PRO A 103 8.69 16.22 -15.04
CA PRO A 103 8.85 17.54 -14.45
C PRO A 103 8.26 17.68 -13.05
N GLY A 104 7.52 16.67 -12.57
CA GLY A 104 7.06 16.52 -11.19
C GLY A 104 8.18 16.07 -10.25
N HIS A 105 7.88 15.87 -8.96
CA HIS A 105 8.81 15.39 -7.93
C HIS A 105 10.18 16.11 -7.90
N GLY A 106 10.17 17.38 -8.34
CA GLY A 106 11.37 18.19 -8.54
C GLY A 106 11.67 19.19 -7.44
N LEU A 107 10.98 19.16 -6.29
CA LEU A 107 11.07 20.21 -5.27
C LEU A 107 12.47 20.31 -4.68
N ALA A 108 13.20 19.21 -4.52
CA ALA A 108 14.57 19.24 -4.04
C ALA A 108 15.50 19.97 -5.03
N ALA A 109 15.32 19.78 -6.34
CA ALA A 109 16.04 20.53 -7.38
C ALA A 109 15.63 22.00 -7.39
N LEU A 110 14.34 22.31 -7.22
CA LEU A 110 13.82 23.67 -7.13
C LEU A 110 14.33 24.41 -5.88
N THR A 111 14.50 23.70 -4.77
CA THR A 111 15.11 24.28 -3.56
C THR A 111 16.55 24.71 -3.81
N ALA A 112 17.30 23.91 -4.58
CA ALA A 112 18.68 24.22 -4.96
C ALA A 112 18.79 25.31 -6.03
N TYR A 113 17.85 25.33 -6.99
CA TYR A 113 17.83 26.23 -8.15
C TYR A 113 16.42 26.80 -8.35
N PRO A 114 15.99 27.77 -7.53
CA PRO A 114 14.59 28.25 -7.53
C PRO A 114 14.13 28.85 -8.86
N GLU A 115 15.07 29.33 -9.66
CA GLU A 115 14.79 29.89 -10.97
C GLU A 115 14.27 28.86 -11.98
N LEU A 116 14.36 27.57 -11.71
CA LEU A 116 13.81 26.51 -12.58
C LEU A 116 12.30 26.33 -12.39
N GLY A 117 11.74 26.83 -11.29
CA GLY A 117 10.30 26.76 -11.01
C GLY A 117 9.49 27.90 -11.59
N CYS A 118 8.17 27.74 -11.58
CA CYS A 118 7.24 28.74 -12.10
C CYS A 118 7.20 30.02 -11.25
N THR A 119 7.25 29.89 -9.91
CA THR A 119 7.15 31.00 -8.96
C THR A 119 8.52 31.65 -8.68
N GLY A 120 9.61 30.89 -8.83
CA GLY A 120 10.97 31.34 -8.49
C GLY A 120 11.30 31.25 -6.99
N GLY A 121 10.50 30.51 -6.24
CA GLY A 121 10.70 30.25 -4.83
C GLY A 121 10.25 31.38 -3.87
N PRO A 122 10.66 31.32 -2.60
CA PRO A 122 11.53 30.29 -2.04
C PRO A 122 10.85 28.92 -1.97
N TYR A 123 11.66 27.85 -2.08
CA TYR A 123 11.23 26.47 -1.92
C TYR A 123 12.02 25.80 -0.79
N GLU A 124 11.46 24.72 -0.23
CA GLU A 124 12.09 23.92 0.81
C GLU A 124 11.99 22.45 0.46
N VAL A 125 13.04 21.67 0.71
CA VAL A 125 13.00 20.20 0.58
C VAL A 125 12.01 19.65 1.60
N TRP A 126 11.05 18.86 1.14
CA TRP A 126 10.00 18.38 2.01
C TRP A 126 10.49 17.39 3.07
N GLY A 127 10.04 17.59 4.30
CA GLY A 127 10.17 16.64 5.40
C GLY A 127 8.99 15.69 5.53
N ARG A 128 8.05 15.70 4.58
CA ARG A 128 6.83 14.89 4.56
C ARG A 128 6.66 14.17 3.23
N TRP A 129 5.77 13.22 3.22
CA TRP A 129 5.39 12.46 2.03
C TRP A 129 4.27 13.16 1.26
N GLY A 130 4.14 12.84 -0.03
CA GLY A 130 3.10 13.38 -0.90
C GLY A 130 3.68 14.06 -2.13
N VAL A 131 2.82 14.70 -2.93
CA VAL A 131 3.13 15.32 -4.22
C VAL A 131 3.17 16.84 -4.06
N ALA A 132 4.26 17.48 -4.45
CA ALA A 132 4.39 18.92 -4.39
C ALA A 132 3.73 19.61 -5.60
N ASP A 133 2.99 20.70 -5.35
CA ASP A 133 2.41 21.53 -6.43
C ASP A 133 3.48 22.23 -7.29
N ASP A 134 4.66 22.46 -6.71
CA ASP A 134 5.74 23.19 -7.38
C ASP A 134 6.60 22.20 -8.20
N VAL A 135 6.54 22.36 -9.50
CA VAL A 135 7.18 21.51 -10.50
C VAL A 135 8.10 22.34 -11.41
N LEU A 136 8.96 21.69 -12.15
CA LEU A 136 9.83 22.36 -13.14
C LEU A 136 9.00 23.16 -14.16
N CYS A 137 9.55 24.30 -14.59
CA CYS A 137 8.86 25.23 -15.49
C CYS A 137 9.27 25.01 -16.96
N PRO A 138 8.45 24.35 -17.79
CA PRO A 138 8.76 24.11 -19.21
C PRO A 138 8.77 25.39 -20.07
N GLY A 139 8.22 26.46 -19.55
CA GLY A 139 8.26 27.76 -20.21
C GLY A 139 9.63 28.45 -20.19
N ARG A 140 10.62 27.84 -19.52
CA ARG A 140 12.00 28.35 -19.44
C ARG A 140 12.97 27.45 -20.18
N GLU A 141 13.80 28.01 -21.04
CA GLU A 141 14.85 27.26 -21.73
C GLU A 141 15.89 26.75 -20.74
N LYS A 142 16.18 27.54 -19.71
CA LYS A 142 17.12 27.18 -18.63
C LYS A 142 16.74 25.85 -17.93
N THR A 143 15.46 25.51 -17.87
CA THR A 143 15.00 24.22 -17.34
C THR A 143 15.55 23.05 -18.15
N PHE A 144 15.51 23.18 -19.47
CA PHE A 144 16.05 22.14 -20.36
C PHE A 144 17.58 22.08 -20.35
N GLU A 145 18.26 23.26 -20.32
CA GLU A 145 19.72 23.32 -20.16
C GLU A 145 20.16 22.63 -18.85
N PHE A 146 19.37 22.77 -17.80
CA PHE A 146 19.59 22.09 -16.53
C PHE A 146 19.40 20.57 -16.67
N LEU A 147 18.24 20.13 -17.17
CA LEU A 147 17.91 18.70 -17.33
C LEU A 147 18.92 18.00 -18.26
N GLU A 148 19.22 18.58 -19.41
CA GLU A 148 20.21 18.06 -20.35
C GLU A 148 21.61 17.99 -19.70
N GLY A 149 21.97 18.98 -18.88
CA GLY A 149 23.23 18.98 -18.14
C GLY A 149 23.30 17.90 -17.04
N VAL A 150 22.21 17.65 -16.33
CA VAL A 150 22.09 16.54 -15.36
C VAL A 150 22.20 15.20 -16.06
N LEU A 151 21.40 14.99 -17.10
CA LEU A 151 21.36 13.73 -17.86
C LEU A 151 22.68 13.41 -18.54
N THR A 152 23.47 14.42 -18.95
CA THR A 152 24.81 14.20 -19.48
C THR A 152 25.72 13.48 -18.47
N GLU A 153 25.77 13.94 -17.22
CA GLU A 153 26.57 13.27 -16.18
C GLU A 153 25.98 11.92 -15.76
N VAL A 154 24.64 11.79 -15.73
CA VAL A 154 23.97 10.51 -15.47
C VAL A 154 24.37 9.46 -16.52
N MET A 155 24.36 9.81 -17.80
CA MET A 155 24.78 8.88 -18.88
C MET A 155 26.25 8.46 -18.79
N GLU A 156 27.13 9.28 -18.21
CA GLU A 156 28.53 8.93 -17.96
C GLU A 156 28.70 7.94 -16.80
N LEU A 157 27.75 7.93 -15.87
CA LEU A 157 27.77 7.08 -14.66
C LEU A 157 27.08 5.73 -14.88
N PHE A 158 26.02 5.71 -15.67
CA PHE A 158 25.20 4.54 -15.90
C PHE A 158 25.30 4.06 -17.35
N PRO A 159 25.80 2.84 -17.58
CA PRO A 159 25.92 2.28 -18.93
C PRO A 159 24.59 1.78 -19.52
N SER A 160 23.50 1.80 -18.75
CA SER A 160 22.18 1.34 -19.19
C SER A 160 21.71 2.02 -20.46
N GLU A 161 21.11 1.26 -21.37
CA GLU A 161 20.39 1.81 -22.52
C GLU A 161 19.24 2.71 -22.07
N TYR A 162 18.68 2.47 -20.88
CA TYR A 162 17.49 3.14 -20.36
C TYR A 162 17.84 4.17 -19.31
N ILE A 163 17.17 5.31 -19.37
CA ILE A 163 17.11 6.32 -18.30
C ILE A 163 15.64 6.54 -17.97
N HIS A 164 15.26 6.30 -16.72
CA HIS A 164 13.92 6.59 -16.24
C HIS A 164 13.82 8.08 -15.90
N ILE A 165 12.79 8.74 -16.41
CA ILE A 165 12.59 10.18 -16.28
C ILE A 165 11.42 10.55 -15.35
N GLY A 166 10.85 9.56 -14.63
CA GLY A 166 9.63 9.76 -13.83
C GLY A 166 8.42 10.06 -14.70
N GLY A 167 7.87 11.23 -14.53
CA GLY A 167 6.74 11.73 -15.30
C GLY A 167 5.38 11.54 -14.65
N ASP A 168 5.35 10.88 -13.50
CA ASP A 168 4.18 10.64 -12.68
C ASP A 168 3.75 11.87 -11.88
N GLU A 169 2.50 11.84 -11.46
CA GLU A 169 1.89 12.73 -10.47
C GLU A 169 2.26 14.23 -10.62
N CYS A 170 2.52 14.70 -11.83
CA CYS A 170 2.92 16.08 -12.08
C CYS A 170 1.72 17.04 -12.03
N PRO A 171 1.54 17.89 -10.98
CA PRO A 171 0.41 18.83 -10.91
C PRO A 171 0.53 19.94 -11.95
N LYS A 172 -0.57 20.30 -12.57
CA LYS A 172 -0.63 21.32 -13.61
C LYS A 172 -0.92 22.72 -13.06
N VAL A 173 -1.32 22.83 -11.81
CA VAL A 173 -1.81 24.06 -11.16
C VAL A 173 -0.83 25.24 -11.24
N ARG A 174 0.49 24.99 -11.26
CA ARG A 174 1.49 26.05 -11.43
C ARG A 174 1.59 26.49 -12.88
N TRP A 175 1.51 25.55 -13.83
CA TRP A 175 1.62 25.85 -15.26
C TRP A 175 0.42 26.65 -15.78
N GLU A 176 -0.77 26.36 -15.31
CA GLU A 176 -2.00 27.10 -15.63
C GLU A 176 -1.88 28.60 -15.35
N LYS A 177 -1.19 28.92 -14.26
CA LYS A 177 -1.02 30.32 -13.79
C LYS A 177 0.31 30.96 -14.22
N CYS A 178 1.23 30.17 -14.78
CA CYS A 178 2.56 30.66 -15.16
C CYS A 178 2.55 31.34 -16.52
N PRO A 179 2.85 32.66 -16.62
CA PRO A 179 2.84 33.36 -17.91
C PRO A 179 3.80 32.75 -18.95
N ARG A 180 4.90 32.13 -18.50
CA ARG A 180 5.90 31.51 -19.38
C ARG A 180 5.39 30.17 -19.93
N CYS A 181 4.79 29.33 -19.08
CA CYS A 181 4.18 28.07 -19.52
C CYS A 181 3.02 28.35 -20.48
N GLN A 182 2.17 29.31 -20.16
CA GLN A 182 1.09 29.73 -21.04
C GLN A 182 1.57 30.35 -22.38
N ALA A 183 2.70 31.05 -22.35
CA ALA A 183 3.32 31.54 -23.60
C ALA A 183 3.90 30.36 -24.42
N LYS A 184 4.49 29.36 -23.78
CA LYS A 184 5.01 28.15 -24.44
C LYS A 184 3.87 27.33 -25.04
N ILE A 185 2.75 27.13 -24.33
CA ILE A 185 1.52 26.48 -24.83
C ILE A 185 1.04 27.17 -26.11
N ARG A 186 0.92 28.50 -26.09
CA ARG A 186 0.52 29.25 -27.30
C ARG A 186 1.54 29.12 -28.43
N GLN A 187 2.84 29.18 -28.12
CA GLN A 187 3.90 29.05 -29.12
C GLN A 187 3.86 27.69 -29.81
N LEU A 188 3.57 26.62 -29.06
CA LEU A 188 3.49 25.26 -29.58
C LEU A 188 2.12 24.91 -30.15
N GLY A 189 1.14 25.81 -30.00
CA GLY A 189 -0.25 25.59 -30.46
C GLY A 189 -0.99 24.47 -29.74
N LEU A 190 -0.60 24.19 -28.48
CA LEU A 190 -1.23 23.16 -27.66
C LEU A 190 -2.63 23.59 -27.25
N LYS A 191 -3.57 22.66 -27.25
CA LYS A 191 -4.99 22.91 -26.95
C LYS A 191 -5.58 21.71 -26.24
N ASP A 192 -6.60 21.97 -25.44
CA ASP A 192 -7.47 20.94 -24.91
C ASP A 192 -8.18 20.18 -26.03
N ASP A 193 -8.37 18.90 -25.90
CA ASP A 193 -9.10 18.06 -26.86
C ASP A 193 -10.33 17.35 -26.25
N GLY A 194 -10.64 17.66 -24.99
CA GLY A 194 -11.75 17.10 -24.23
C GLY A 194 -11.37 15.87 -23.40
N GLU A 195 -10.20 15.28 -23.63
CA GLU A 195 -9.62 14.21 -22.84
C GLU A 195 -8.44 14.74 -22.00
N HIS A 196 -7.57 15.54 -22.64
CA HIS A 196 -6.40 16.13 -22.02
C HIS A 196 -6.39 17.66 -22.18
N THR A 197 -5.81 18.35 -21.18
CA THR A 197 -5.64 19.81 -21.24
C THR A 197 -4.36 20.18 -21.99
N ALA A 198 -4.23 21.46 -22.34
CA ALA A 198 -3.01 22.00 -22.96
C ALA A 198 -1.76 21.78 -22.07
N GLU A 199 -1.93 21.71 -20.74
CA GLU A 199 -0.87 21.45 -19.78
C GLU A 199 -0.41 19.98 -19.81
N HIS A 200 -1.28 19.00 -20.07
CA HIS A 200 -0.88 17.62 -20.33
C HIS A 200 0.00 17.54 -21.58
N TYR A 201 -0.38 18.23 -22.64
CA TYR A 201 0.44 18.35 -23.86
C TYR A 201 1.75 19.12 -23.62
N LEU A 202 1.78 20.05 -22.66
CA LEU A 202 3.03 20.70 -22.24
C LEU A 202 3.95 19.73 -21.53
N GLN A 203 3.43 18.78 -20.74
CA GLN A 203 4.24 17.69 -20.19
C GLN A 203 4.76 16.77 -21.30
N SER A 204 3.93 16.41 -22.27
CA SER A 204 4.38 15.65 -23.45
C SER A 204 5.51 16.34 -24.20
N TYR A 205 5.51 17.68 -24.29
CA TYR A 205 6.60 18.45 -24.87
C TYR A 205 7.90 18.28 -24.08
N VAL A 206 7.84 18.21 -22.73
CA VAL A 206 9.04 17.93 -21.91
C VAL A 206 9.55 16.54 -22.20
N THR A 207 8.69 15.53 -22.15
CA THR A 207 9.02 14.12 -22.40
C THR A 207 9.63 13.93 -23.80
N ASP A 208 9.02 14.53 -24.83
CA ASP A 208 9.52 14.45 -26.21
C ASP A 208 10.89 15.12 -26.38
N ARG A 209 11.09 16.28 -25.76
CA ARG A 209 12.37 16.99 -25.85
C ARG A 209 13.49 16.23 -25.16
N ILE A 210 13.24 15.72 -23.97
CA ILE A 210 14.23 14.91 -23.22
C ILE A 210 14.47 13.57 -23.92
N GLY A 211 13.41 12.92 -24.43
CA GLY A 211 13.53 11.70 -25.22
C GLY A 211 14.43 11.88 -26.44
N LYS A 212 14.23 12.98 -27.19
CA LYS A 212 15.10 13.33 -28.34
C LYS A 212 16.55 13.60 -27.94
N PHE A 213 16.76 14.26 -26.80
CA PHE A 213 18.11 14.49 -26.28
C PHE A 213 18.78 13.16 -25.95
N LEU A 214 18.12 12.27 -25.23
CA LEU A 214 18.65 10.96 -24.86
C LEU A 214 18.90 10.06 -26.09
N ALA A 215 17.96 10.07 -27.05
CA ALA A 215 18.10 9.31 -28.30
C ALA A 215 19.32 9.73 -29.13
N GLN A 216 19.68 11.03 -29.16
CA GLN A 216 20.91 11.52 -29.78
C GLN A 216 22.17 10.95 -29.14
N HIS A 217 22.09 10.47 -27.89
CA HIS A 217 23.18 9.84 -27.15
C HIS A 217 23.03 8.30 -27.10
N GLY A 218 22.14 7.72 -27.90
CA GLY A 218 21.90 6.28 -27.97
C GLY A 218 21.20 5.71 -26.73
N ARG A 219 20.41 6.53 -26.04
CA ARG A 219 19.63 6.12 -24.86
C ARG A 219 18.14 6.21 -25.15
N ARG A 220 17.33 5.42 -24.43
CA ARG A 220 15.87 5.42 -24.48
C ARG A 220 15.30 5.87 -23.13
N ILE A 221 14.19 6.59 -23.17
CA ILE A 221 13.49 6.93 -21.94
C ILE A 221 12.62 5.78 -21.45
N ILE A 222 12.52 5.64 -20.14
CA ILE A 222 11.40 5.01 -19.44
C ILE A 222 10.64 6.12 -18.72
N GLY A 223 9.32 6.02 -18.65
CA GLY A 223 8.51 6.88 -17.80
C GLY A 223 7.30 6.14 -17.25
N TRP A 224 6.78 6.62 -16.15
CA TRP A 224 5.53 6.12 -15.59
C TRP A 224 4.38 6.28 -16.59
N ASP A 225 3.30 5.55 -16.42
CA ASP A 225 2.24 5.49 -17.44
C ASP A 225 1.49 6.82 -17.69
N GLU A 226 1.72 7.85 -16.86
CA GLU A 226 1.28 9.22 -17.09
C GLU A 226 1.91 9.88 -18.32
N ILE A 227 3.05 9.39 -18.82
CA ILE A 227 3.61 9.91 -20.08
C ILE A 227 2.69 9.65 -21.29
N LEU A 228 1.71 8.75 -21.14
CA LEU A 228 0.67 8.51 -22.14
C LEU A 228 -0.42 9.61 -22.14
N GLU A 229 -0.52 10.41 -21.07
CA GLU A 229 -1.46 11.52 -20.97
C GLU A 229 -1.03 12.65 -21.92
N GLY A 230 -1.47 12.55 -23.15
CA GLY A 230 -1.05 13.39 -24.27
C GLY A 230 -0.32 12.59 -25.33
N ARG A 231 1.00 12.74 -25.48
CA ARG A 231 1.81 12.04 -26.49
C ARG A 231 3.14 11.62 -25.94
N ALA A 232 3.42 10.32 -25.94
CA ALA A 232 4.74 9.79 -25.67
C ALA A 232 5.58 9.68 -26.96
N PRO A 233 6.93 9.84 -26.89
CA PRO A 233 7.82 9.48 -27.99
C PRO A 233 7.65 8.01 -28.39
N SER A 234 7.71 7.70 -29.67
CA SER A 234 7.40 6.36 -30.20
C SER A 234 8.35 5.25 -29.69
N ASP A 235 9.53 5.59 -29.22
CA ASP A 235 10.55 4.70 -28.66
C ASP A 235 10.58 4.70 -27.13
N ALA A 236 9.69 5.45 -26.47
CA ALA A 236 9.56 5.47 -25.03
C ALA A 236 9.09 4.11 -24.51
N VAL A 237 9.67 3.67 -23.40
CA VAL A 237 9.20 2.54 -22.62
C VAL A 237 8.24 3.05 -21.54
N VAL A 238 7.09 2.40 -21.38
CA VAL A 238 6.07 2.78 -20.41
C VAL A 238 6.12 1.85 -19.21
N MET A 239 6.23 2.42 -18.01
CA MET A 239 6.14 1.67 -16.76
C MET A 239 4.76 1.85 -16.16
N SER A 240 3.95 0.77 -16.18
CA SER A 240 2.54 0.82 -15.80
C SER A 240 2.34 0.45 -14.33
N TRP A 241 2.01 1.46 -13.49
CA TRP A 241 1.89 1.31 -12.04
C TRP A 241 0.45 1.45 -11.51
N ARG A 242 -0.39 2.26 -12.14
CA ARG A 242 -1.79 2.52 -11.72
C ARG A 242 -2.73 1.34 -11.96
N GLY A 243 -2.24 0.27 -12.57
CA GLY A 243 -2.94 -0.94 -12.94
C GLY A 243 -2.32 -1.57 -14.17
N SER A 244 -3.02 -2.48 -14.83
CA SER A 244 -2.55 -3.08 -16.08
C SER A 244 -3.05 -2.35 -17.33
N GLU A 245 -4.05 -1.51 -17.20
CA GLU A 245 -4.75 -0.84 -18.30
C GLU A 245 -3.82 0.10 -19.06
N GLY A 246 -2.99 0.87 -18.36
CA GLY A 246 -2.00 1.76 -18.97
C GLY A 246 -0.99 0.98 -19.84
N GLY A 247 -0.48 -0.14 -19.31
CA GLY A 247 0.45 -1.00 -20.04
C GLY A 247 -0.19 -1.67 -21.25
N ILE A 248 -1.43 -2.15 -21.13
CA ILE A 248 -2.19 -2.71 -22.25
C ILE A 248 -2.41 -1.64 -23.34
N ALA A 249 -2.76 -0.42 -22.95
CA ALA A 249 -2.93 0.69 -23.88
C ALA A 249 -1.61 1.04 -24.58
N ALA A 250 -0.50 1.12 -23.86
CA ALA A 250 0.83 1.36 -24.39
C ALA A 250 1.26 0.29 -25.40
N ALA A 251 1.09 -1.00 -25.05
CA ALA A 251 1.42 -2.11 -25.94
C ALA A 251 0.58 -2.11 -27.24
N LYS A 252 -0.69 -1.72 -27.16
CA LYS A 252 -1.56 -1.52 -28.35
C LYS A 252 -1.08 -0.38 -29.25
N LEU A 253 -0.43 0.63 -28.68
CA LEU A 253 0.18 1.75 -29.43
C LEU A 253 1.59 1.41 -29.96
N GLY A 254 2.15 0.25 -29.59
CA GLY A 254 3.48 -0.20 -30.03
C GLY A 254 4.63 0.27 -29.13
N HIS A 255 4.35 0.74 -27.93
CA HIS A 255 5.37 1.02 -26.93
C HIS A 255 5.76 -0.24 -26.17
N ASP A 256 7.05 -0.38 -25.89
CA ASP A 256 7.54 -1.38 -24.93
C ASP A 256 7.06 -1.03 -23.51
N VAL A 257 6.77 -2.04 -22.71
CA VAL A 257 6.08 -1.89 -21.41
C VAL A 257 6.77 -2.71 -20.34
N ILE A 258 6.93 -2.12 -19.16
CA ILE A 258 7.26 -2.82 -17.91
C ILE A 258 6.03 -2.75 -17.01
N MET A 259 5.53 -3.91 -16.58
CA MET A 259 4.34 -4.00 -15.72
C MET A 259 4.76 -3.94 -14.26
N THR A 260 4.23 -2.96 -13.52
CA THR A 260 4.47 -2.79 -12.08
C THR A 260 3.23 -2.36 -11.33
N PRO A 261 2.04 -3.00 -11.57
CA PRO A 261 0.79 -2.56 -10.99
C PRO A 261 0.83 -2.58 -9.46
N ASN A 262 0.38 -1.48 -8.86
CA ASN A 262 0.35 -1.29 -7.41
C ASN A 262 -0.51 -2.32 -6.67
N SER A 263 -1.41 -3.00 -7.37
CA SER A 263 -2.20 -4.10 -6.83
C SER A 263 -1.38 -5.38 -6.56
N HIS A 264 -0.18 -5.55 -7.17
CA HIS A 264 0.60 -6.78 -7.09
C HIS A 264 2.06 -6.57 -6.71
N PHE A 265 2.65 -5.41 -7.03
CA PHE A 265 4.09 -5.22 -7.02
C PHE A 265 4.59 -4.03 -6.19
N TYR A 266 3.75 -3.46 -5.32
CA TYR A 266 4.16 -2.44 -4.35
C TYR A 266 4.57 -3.12 -3.04
N PHE A 267 5.87 -3.34 -2.88
CA PHE A 267 6.43 -4.09 -1.76
C PHE A 267 6.58 -3.27 -0.47
N ASP A 268 6.20 -2.01 -0.49
CA ASP A 268 5.96 -1.15 0.67
C ASP A 268 4.59 -1.40 1.34
N TYR A 269 3.71 -2.20 0.70
CA TYR A 269 2.45 -2.66 1.29
C TYR A 269 2.66 -3.82 2.25
N TYR A 270 1.80 -3.95 3.25
CA TYR A 270 1.83 -5.04 4.22
C TYR A 270 1.75 -6.42 3.58
N GLN A 271 2.44 -7.38 4.17
CA GLN A 271 2.41 -8.78 3.77
C GLN A 271 1.35 -9.59 4.54
N SER A 272 0.84 -9.05 5.67
CA SER A 272 -0.19 -9.64 6.51
C SER A 272 -1.33 -8.66 6.76
N LEU A 273 -2.53 -9.19 7.03
CA LEU A 273 -3.66 -8.42 7.54
C LEU A 273 -3.53 -8.13 9.04
N ASP A 274 -2.67 -8.85 9.76
CA ASP A 274 -2.32 -8.56 11.16
C ASP A 274 -1.25 -7.46 11.18
N THR A 275 -1.69 -6.23 10.95
CA THR A 275 -0.81 -5.07 10.84
C THR A 275 -0.12 -4.68 12.15
N ASP A 276 -0.60 -5.18 13.29
CA ASP A 276 0.04 -4.95 14.59
C ASP A 276 1.32 -5.81 14.74
N ALA A 277 1.42 -6.90 13.98
CA ALA A 277 2.59 -7.77 13.92
C ALA A 277 3.56 -7.42 12.76
N GLU A 278 3.17 -6.51 11.88
CA GLU A 278 3.99 -6.05 10.77
C GLU A 278 4.88 -4.86 11.15
N PRO A 279 6.05 -4.68 10.54
CA PRO A 279 6.75 -3.40 10.59
C PRO A 279 5.86 -2.26 10.08
N PHE A 280 6.06 -1.06 10.60
CA PHE A 280 5.26 0.09 10.23
C PHE A 280 5.36 0.39 8.72
N GLY A 281 4.24 0.48 8.01
CA GLY A 281 4.19 0.69 6.56
C GLY A 281 3.12 1.69 6.14
N ILE A 282 3.09 2.01 4.85
CA ILE A 282 2.13 2.97 4.26
C ILE A 282 0.68 2.47 4.37
N GLY A 283 0.46 1.19 4.37
CA GLY A 283 -0.85 0.53 4.30
C GLY A 283 -0.89 -0.48 3.16
N GLY A 284 -2.08 -0.71 2.61
CA GLY A 284 -2.27 -1.72 1.57
C GLY A 284 -2.03 -3.15 2.06
N TYR A 285 -2.23 -4.13 1.18
CA TYR A 285 -1.99 -5.54 1.49
C TYR A 285 -1.64 -6.29 0.21
N ILE A 286 -0.44 -6.84 0.15
CA ILE A 286 0.03 -7.67 -0.96
C ILE A 286 0.78 -8.87 -0.38
N PRO A 287 0.11 -10.00 -0.17
CA PRO A 287 0.76 -11.25 0.24
C PRO A 287 1.54 -11.88 -0.91
N MET A 288 2.47 -12.75 -0.59
CA MET A 288 3.32 -13.47 -1.56
C MET A 288 2.49 -14.21 -2.63
N GLU A 289 1.33 -14.79 -2.25
CA GLU A 289 0.44 -15.48 -3.18
C GLU A 289 -0.14 -14.53 -4.24
N GLN A 290 -0.46 -13.29 -3.86
CA GLN A 290 -0.95 -12.27 -4.79
C GLN A 290 0.13 -11.88 -5.81
N VAL A 291 1.37 -11.70 -5.35
CA VAL A 291 2.51 -11.48 -6.26
C VAL A 291 2.64 -12.65 -7.25
N TYR A 292 2.62 -13.89 -6.74
CA TYR A 292 2.72 -15.10 -7.56
C TYR A 292 1.58 -15.25 -8.58
N SER A 293 0.39 -14.79 -8.25
CA SER A 293 -0.81 -14.92 -9.09
C SER A 293 -0.77 -14.09 -10.37
N TYR A 294 0.07 -13.05 -10.41
CA TYR A 294 0.10 -12.15 -11.56
C TYR A 294 0.48 -12.87 -12.85
N ASP A 295 -0.28 -12.61 -13.89
CA ASP A 295 -0.03 -13.12 -15.24
C ASP A 295 0.20 -11.92 -16.18
N PRO A 296 1.41 -11.74 -16.76
CA PRO A 296 1.69 -10.68 -17.70
C PRO A 296 1.20 -10.97 -19.13
N ALA A 297 0.54 -12.09 -19.37
CA ALA A 297 -0.10 -12.41 -20.64
C ALA A 297 -1.54 -11.88 -20.64
N PHE A 298 -1.79 -10.89 -21.49
CA PHE A 298 -3.11 -10.22 -21.55
C PHE A 298 -3.93 -10.70 -22.75
N PRO A 299 -5.12 -11.27 -22.53
CA PRO A 299 -5.99 -11.74 -23.62
C PRO A 299 -6.47 -10.62 -24.55
N GLU A 300 -6.40 -9.36 -24.12
CA GLU A 300 -6.74 -8.18 -24.89
C GLU A 300 -5.66 -7.79 -25.93
N LEU A 301 -4.47 -8.40 -25.84
CA LEU A 301 -3.36 -8.14 -26.76
C LEU A 301 -3.25 -9.23 -27.82
N THR A 302 -2.97 -8.83 -29.05
CA THR A 302 -2.53 -9.78 -30.09
C THR A 302 -1.14 -10.33 -29.76
N PRO A 303 -0.73 -11.49 -30.34
CA PRO A 303 0.61 -12.02 -30.13
C PRO A 303 1.75 -11.05 -30.48
N GLU A 304 1.55 -10.14 -31.43
CA GLU A 304 2.55 -9.11 -31.77
C GLU A 304 2.59 -8.02 -30.71
N GLN A 305 1.44 -7.58 -30.20
CA GLN A 305 1.36 -6.57 -29.14
C GLN A 305 1.89 -7.12 -27.81
N GLN A 306 1.67 -8.42 -27.53
CA GLN A 306 2.20 -9.06 -26.33
C GLN A 306 3.73 -9.04 -26.26
N LYS A 307 4.43 -8.98 -27.39
CA LYS A 307 5.91 -8.87 -27.44
C LYS A 307 6.43 -7.57 -26.87
N HIS A 308 5.58 -6.54 -26.78
CA HIS A 308 5.93 -5.27 -26.16
C HIS A 308 5.95 -5.34 -24.63
N ILE A 309 5.37 -6.38 -24.02
CA ILE A 309 5.49 -6.58 -22.56
C ILE A 309 6.88 -7.16 -22.29
N LEU A 310 7.81 -6.29 -21.87
CA LEU A 310 9.20 -6.67 -21.62
C LEU A 310 9.37 -7.51 -20.35
N GLY A 311 8.46 -7.32 -19.38
CA GLY A 311 8.51 -8.03 -18.11
C GLY A 311 7.76 -7.29 -17.01
N VAL A 312 8.06 -7.68 -15.78
CA VAL A 312 7.46 -7.13 -14.57
C VAL A 312 8.52 -6.59 -13.61
N GLN A 313 8.17 -5.59 -12.81
CA GLN A 313 9.00 -5.03 -11.76
C GLN A 313 8.20 -4.91 -10.46
N ALA A 314 8.86 -5.06 -9.32
CA ALA A 314 8.29 -4.64 -8.04
C ALA A 314 8.95 -3.33 -7.56
N ASN A 315 8.16 -2.49 -6.92
CA ASN A 315 8.60 -1.22 -6.34
C ASN A 315 8.63 -1.35 -4.82
N LEU A 316 9.71 -0.90 -4.21
CA LEU A 316 9.83 -0.74 -2.77
C LEU A 316 10.05 0.74 -2.45
N TRP A 317 8.96 1.43 -2.16
CA TRP A 317 8.98 2.80 -1.70
C TRP A 317 9.39 2.84 -0.22
N THR A 318 10.28 3.76 0.14
CA THR A 318 10.96 3.71 1.43
C THR A 318 10.53 4.80 2.42
N GLU A 319 9.34 5.40 2.23
CA GLU A 319 8.78 6.45 3.10
C GLU A 319 8.74 6.03 4.57
N TYR A 320 8.43 4.77 4.82
CA TYR A 320 8.23 4.22 6.15
C TYR A 320 9.22 3.13 6.51
N VAL A 321 10.19 2.85 5.63
CA VAL A 321 11.27 1.89 5.90
C VAL A 321 12.36 2.57 6.71
N LEU A 322 12.63 2.05 7.92
CA LEU A 322 13.48 2.71 8.90
C LEU A 322 14.85 2.06 9.11
N SER A 323 15.04 0.82 8.64
CA SER A 323 16.30 0.07 8.78
C SER A 323 16.47 -0.94 7.64
N ASP A 324 17.67 -1.52 7.55
CA ASP A 324 18.01 -2.55 6.57
C ASP A 324 17.16 -3.81 6.79
N GLU A 325 16.99 -4.24 8.04
CA GLU A 325 16.14 -5.39 8.39
C GLU A 325 14.68 -5.14 7.99
N HIS A 326 14.21 -3.90 8.11
CA HIS A 326 12.87 -3.53 7.67
C HIS A 326 12.77 -3.62 6.13
N LEU A 327 13.78 -3.15 5.41
CA LEU A 327 13.84 -3.26 3.95
C LEU A 327 13.84 -4.72 3.49
N GLU A 328 14.67 -5.56 4.10
CA GLU A 328 14.76 -7.00 3.84
C GLU A 328 13.40 -7.69 4.10
N TYR A 329 12.77 -7.38 5.24
CA TYR A 329 11.44 -7.89 5.59
C TYR A 329 10.40 -7.55 4.52
N MET A 330 10.38 -6.30 4.03
CA MET A 330 9.42 -5.87 3.03
C MET A 330 9.64 -6.52 1.66
N LEU A 331 10.87 -6.89 1.32
CA LEU A 331 11.21 -7.61 0.10
C LEU A 331 10.90 -9.10 0.19
N LEU A 332 11.30 -9.73 1.30
CA LEU A 332 11.36 -11.17 1.43
C LEU A 332 10.17 -11.74 2.22
N PRO A 333 9.57 -12.86 1.77
CA PRO A 333 9.97 -13.67 0.62
C PRO A 333 9.24 -13.33 -0.70
N ARG A 334 8.51 -12.18 -0.81
CA ARG A 334 7.75 -11.80 -2.01
C ARG A 334 8.62 -11.75 -3.28
N LEU A 335 9.89 -11.41 -3.13
CA LEU A 335 10.82 -11.35 -4.26
C LEU A 335 11.01 -12.72 -4.92
N ALA A 336 10.91 -13.81 -4.17
CA ALA A 336 10.93 -15.16 -4.75
C ALA A 336 9.71 -15.43 -5.62
N ALA A 337 8.53 -14.94 -5.22
CA ALA A 337 7.32 -15.05 -6.04
C ALA A 337 7.42 -14.18 -7.31
N LEU A 338 7.97 -12.99 -7.20
CA LEU A 338 8.26 -12.14 -8.36
C LEU A 338 9.21 -12.84 -9.33
N SER A 339 10.26 -13.50 -8.83
CA SER A 339 11.19 -14.27 -9.65
C SER A 339 10.48 -15.36 -10.45
N GLU A 340 9.56 -16.09 -9.83
CA GLU A 340 8.74 -17.10 -10.54
C GLU A 340 7.88 -16.46 -11.64
N VAL A 341 7.27 -15.30 -11.39
CA VAL A 341 6.50 -14.56 -12.41
C VAL A 341 7.39 -14.16 -13.58
N GLN A 342 8.63 -13.79 -13.33
CA GLN A 342 9.58 -13.32 -14.36
C GLN A 342 10.16 -14.45 -15.20
N TRP A 343 10.38 -15.63 -14.60
CA TRP A 343 11.14 -16.72 -15.25
C TRP A 343 10.29 -17.90 -15.71
N CYS A 344 9.08 -18.07 -15.16
CA CYS A 344 8.20 -19.18 -15.53
C CYS A 344 7.17 -18.75 -16.56
N GLN A 345 6.88 -19.65 -17.51
CA GLN A 345 5.73 -19.48 -18.38
C GLN A 345 4.44 -19.58 -17.53
N PRO A 346 3.43 -18.71 -17.74
CA PRO A 346 2.22 -18.68 -16.93
C PRO A 346 1.55 -20.05 -16.75
N GLU A 347 1.51 -20.86 -17.81
CA GLU A 347 0.88 -22.17 -17.82
C GLU A 347 1.61 -23.21 -16.96
N THR A 348 2.87 -22.95 -16.60
CA THR A 348 3.68 -23.84 -15.77
C THR A 348 3.67 -23.47 -14.30
N LYS A 349 3.07 -22.32 -13.94
CA LYS A 349 2.97 -21.88 -12.56
C LYS A 349 2.01 -22.77 -11.77
N ASP A 350 2.42 -23.18 -10.58
CA ASP A 350 1.62 -23.96 -9.62
C ASP A 350 2.00 -23.51 -8.21
N TRP A 351 1.11 -22.78 -7.56
CA TRP A 351 1.32 -22.23 -6.24
C TRP A 351 1.66 -23.30 -5.19
N ASN A 352 0.93 -24.41 -5.20
CA ASN A 352 1.13 -25.47 -4.22
C ASN A 352 2.51 -26.15 -4.39
N ARG A 353 2.93 -26.36 -5.64
CA ARG A 353 4.27 -26.86 -5.95
C ARG A 353 5.33 -25.85 -5.51
N PHE A 354 5.16 -24.58 -5.86
CA PHE A 354 6.10 -23.51 -5.51
C PHE A 354 6.31 -23.43 -3.99
N ILE A 355 5.22 -23.27 -3.22
CA ILE A 355 5.33 -23.13 -1.77
C ILE A 355 5.73 -24.44 -1.07
N GLY A 356 5.34 -25.59 -1.59
CA GLY A 356 5.73 -26.91 -1.07
C GLY A 356 7.22 -27.23 -1.26
N SER A 357 7.82 -26.69 -2.34
CA SER A 357 9.27 -26.83 -2.61
C SER A 357 10.09 -25.64 -2.15
N PHE A 358 9.49 -24.65 -1.50
CA PHE A 358 10.17 -23.44 -1.06
C PHE A 358 11.25 -23.75 -0.02
N ARG A 359 12.46 -23.27 -0.25
CA ARG A 359 13.63 -23.42 0.65
C ARG A 359 14.43 -22.13 0.79
N MET A 360 13.92 -21.02 0.26
CA MET A 360 14.61 -19.73 0.36
C MET A 360 14.65 -19.23 1.81
N ASP A 361 13.68 -19.60 2.65
CA ASP A 361 13.67 -19.34 4.08
C ASP A 361 14.92 -19.87 4.81
N GLU A 362 15.41 -21.05 4.41
CA GLU A 362 16.66 -21.62 4.94
C GLU A 362 17.86 -20.78 4.49
N ILE A 363 17.89 -20.34 3.23
CA ILE A 363 18.95 -19.52 2.66
C ILE A 363 18.95 -18.13 3.32
N TYR A 364 17.80 -17.47 3.45
CA TYR A 364 17.70 -16.18 4.14
C TYR A 364 18.21 -16.26 5.57
N SER A 365 17.79 -17.31 6.30
CA SER A 365 18.26 -17.55 7.66
C SER A 365 19.78 -17.78 7.75
N GLN A 366 20.37 -18.53 6.81
CA GLN A 366 21.81 -18.76 6.75
C GLN A 366 22.60 -17.48 6.41
N MET A 367 22.06 -16.63 5.56
CA MET A 367 22.66 -15.35 5.17
C MET A 367 22.40 -14.24 6.20
N GLY A 368 21.53 -14.49 7.19
CA GLY A 368 21.18 -13.52 8.22
C GLY A 368 20.21 -12.44 7.77
N TYR A 369 19.50 -12.63 6.65
CA TYR A 369 18.48 -11.71 6.19
C TYR A 369 17.20 -11.81 7.02
N GLU A 370 16.58 -10.67 7.29
CA GLU A 370 15.23 -10.64 7.88
C GLU A 370 14.19 -10.85 6.76
N PHE A 371 13.10 -11.57 7.09
CA PHE A 371 12.04 -11.86 6.14
C PHE A 371 10.70 -12.10 6.84
N ALA A 372 9.60 -11.95 6.12
CA ALA A 372 8.25 -12.16 6.64
C ALA A 372 7.96 -13.65 6.89
N LYS A 373 8.28 -14.12 8.09
CA LYS A 373 8.14 -15.52 8.50
C LYS A 373 6.68 -15.98 8.65
N HIS A 374 5.74 -15.03 8.78
CA HIS A 374 4.31 -15.32 9.01
C HIS A 374 3.67 -16.10 7.86
N ILE A 375 4.17 -15.98 6.63
CA ILE A 375 3.69 -16.75 5.47
C ILE A 375 3.78 -18.27 5.72
N PHE A 376 4.74 -18.73 6.52
CA PHE A 376 4.87 -20.14 6.93
C PHE A 376 4.12 -20.44 8.22
N GLY A 377 3.56 -19.44 8.83
CA GLY A 377 2.76 -19.55 10.03
C GLY A 377 1.40 -20.18 9.78
N VAL A 378 0.54 -20.03 10.77
CA VAL A 378 -0.83 -20.49 10.70
C VAL A 378 -1.71 -19.38 10.16
N THR A 379 -2.40 -19.66 9.05
CA THR A 379 -3.53 -18.86 8.60
C THR A 379 -4.80 -19.45 9.20
N ALA A 380 -5.59 -18.61 9.84
CA ALA A 380 -6.82 -19.01 10.48
C ALA A 380 -8.01 -18.32 9.83
N SER A 381 -9.02 -19.09 9.49
CA SER A 381 -10.37 -18.59 9.21
C SER A 381 -11.32 -19.08 10.28
N TYR A 382 -12.42 -18.35 10.48
CA TYR A 382 -13.41 -18.72 11.47
C TYR A 382 -14.82 -18.43 10.97
N ALA A 383 -15.77 -19.20 11.48
CA ALA A 383 -17.17 -19.03 11.20
C ALA A 383 -17.99 -19.23 12.47
N VAL A 384 -19.03 -18.42 12.63
CA VAL A 384 -20.04 -18.66 13.68
C VAL A 384 -20.83 -19.90 13.31
N ASP A 385 -20.93 -20.84 14.24
CA ASP A 385 -21.77 -22.06 14.11
C ASP A 385 -22.86 -22.04 15.19
N PRO A 386 -24.05 -21.55 14.86
CA PRO A 386 -25.15 -21.48 15.80
C PRO A 386 -25.64 -22.85 16.30
N GLU A 387 -25.46 -23.90 15.52
CA GLU A 387 -25.88 -25.26 15.91
C GLU A 387 -24.97 -25.81 17.02
N LYS A 388 -23.67 -25.50 16.95
CA LYS A 388 -22.72 -25.84 18.01
C LYS A 388 -22.66 -24.80 19.12
N GLY A 389 -23.29 -23.64 18.90
CA GLY A 389 -23.32 -22.54 19.88
C GLY A 389 -21.96 -21.88 20.11
N GLY A 390 -21.13 -21.78 19.06
CA GLY A 390 -19.77 -21.29 19.18
C GLY A 390 -19.19 -20.77 17.87
N VAL A 391 -17.87 -20.63 17.88
CA VAL A 391 -17.07 -20.21 16.73
C VAL A 391 -16.18 -21.38 16.30
N VAL A 392 -16.23 -21.74 15.03
CA VAL A 392 -15.44 -22.83 14.46
C VAL A 392 -14.20 -22.23 13.81
N MET A 393 -13.02 -22.62 14.29
CA MET A 393 -11.73 -22.24 13.75
C MET A 393 -11.23 -23.26 12.74
N THR A 394 -10.93 -22.82 11.54
CA THR A 394 -10.26 -23.61 10.51
C THR A 394 -8.85 -23.08 10.32
N LEU A 395 -7.85 -23.94 10.44
CA LEU A 395 -6.46 -23.59 10.36
C LEU A 395 -5.82 -24.20 9.12
N THR A 396 -4.99 -23.41 8.47
CA THR A 396 -4.15 -23.85 7.36
C THR A 396 -2.73 -23.34 7.57
N THR A 397 -1.78 -23.95 6.90
CA THR A 397 -0.40 -23.45 6.81
C THR A 397 0.13 -23.75 5.42
N GLN A 398 0.99 -22.90 4.92
CA GLN A 398 1.66 -23.14 3.65
C GLN A 398 2.61 -24.34 3.76
N GLY A 399 2.64 -25.17 2.70
CA GLY A 399 3.48 -26.35 2.63
C GLY A 399 3.07 -27.52 3.54
N GLY A 400 1.88 -27.46 4.18
CA GLY A 400 1.28 -28.61 4.88
C GLY A 400 1.98 -29.02 6.18
N ALA A 401 2.73 -28.11 6.82
CA ALA A 401 3.39 -28.39 8.10
C ALA A 401 2.38 -28.74 9.21
N PRO A 402 2.72 -29.61 10.19
CA PRO A 402 1.84 -29.93 11.31
C PRO A 402 1.51 -28.68 12.14
N ILE A 403 0.22 -28.42 12.35
CA ILE A 403 -0.24 -27.30 13.20
C ILE A 403 -0.53 -27.83 14.60
N ARG A 404 0.00 -27.14 15.62
CA ARG A 404 -0.32 -27.35 17.03
C ARG A 404 -1.09 -26.15 17.56
N TYR A 405 -1.98 -26.39 18.55
CA TYR A 405 -2.76 -25.30 19.14
C TYR A 405 -2.97 -25.47 20.64
N THR A 406 -3.34 -24.37 21.30
CA THR A 406 -3.72 -24.30 22.71
C THR A 406 -4.95 -23.42 22.88
N LEU A 407 -5.68 -23.58 24.00
CA LEU A 407 -6.86 -22.77 24.35
C LEU A 407 -6.63 -21.93 25.61
N ASP A 408 -5.55 -22.16 26.31
CA ASP A 408 -5.20 -21.54 27.59
C ASP A 408 -4.25 -20.34 27.47
N GLY A 409 -3.89 -19.97 26.22
CA GLY A 409 -2.98 -18.87 25.94
C GLY A 409 -1.48 -19.21 26.07
N SER A 410 -1.13 -20.45 26.39
CA SER A 410 0.26 -20.91 26.31
C SER A 410 0.70 -21.07 24.86
N ASP A 411 2.00 -20.85 24.58
CA ASP A 411 2.52 -21.03 23.23
C ASP A 411 2.53 -22.53 22.86
N PRO A 412 2.09 -22.87 21.61
CA PRO A 412 2.08 -24.24 21.14
C PRO A 412 3.47 -24.84 21.08
N THR A 413 3.60 -26.09 21.55
CA THR A 413 4.82 -26.89 21.51
C THR A 413 4.59 -28.20 20.76
N ALA A 414 5.63 -28.99 20.54
CA ALA A 414 5.51 -30.31 19.94
C ALA A 414 4.56 -31.26 20.71
N SER A 415 4.36 -31.03 22.02
CA SER A 415 3.44 -31.79 22.88
C SER A 415 2.01 -31.27 22.90
N SER A 416 1.76 -30.06 22.37
CA SER A 416 0.41 -29.48 22.30
C SER A 416 -0.50 -30.28 21.35
N PRO A 417 -1.83 -30.20 21.48
CA PRO A 417 -2.78 -30.86 20.58
C PRO A 417 -2.50 -30.61 19.10
N LEU A 418 -2.52 -31.69 18.31
CA LEU A 418 -2.36 -31.61 16.87
C LEU A 418 -3.69 -31.22 16.23
N TYR A 419 -3.69 -30.17 15.39
CA TYR A 419 -4.83 -29.82 14.59
C TYR A 419 -5.08 -30.89 13.49
N LYS A 420 -6.26 -31.48 13.49
CA LYS A 420 -6.68 -32.50 12.52
C LYS A 420 -8.00 -32.16 11.81
N ALA A 421 -8.79 -31.29 12.42
CA ALA A 421 -10.10 -30.85 11.94
C ALA A 421 -10.46 -29.52 12.60
N PRO A 422 -11.45 -28.78 12.08
CA PRO A 422 -11.89 -27.52 12.64
C PRO A 422 -12.22 -27.61 14.14
N VAL A 423 -11.74 -26.64 14.91
CA VAL A 423 -11.88 -26.56 16.36
C VAL A 423 -13.04 -25.66 16.72
N THR A 424 -14.00 -26.15 17.51
CA THR A 424 -15.09 -25.32 18.03
C THR A 424 -14.68 -24.66 19.33
N ILE A 425 -14.73 -23.32 19.35
CA ILE A 425 -14.56 -22.48 20.53
C ILE A 425 -15.95 -22.19 21.08
N GLY A 426 -16.23 -22.58 22.33
CA GLY A 426 -17.54 -22.44 22.98
C GLY A 426 -17.55 -21.52 24.20
N GLU A 427 -16.39 -20.99 24.60
CA GLU A 427 -16.23 -20.12 25.76
C GLU A 427 -15.06 -19.15 25.57
N SER A 428 -14.97 -18.16 26.46
CA SER A 428 -13.87 -17.19 26.43
C SER A 428 -12.53 -17.89 26.63
N CYS A 429 -11.58 -17.66 25.72
CA CYS A 429 -10.25 -18.25 25.76
C CYS A 429 -9.25 -17.40 24.98
N THR A 430 -7.97 -17.70 25.18
CA THR A 430 -6.90 -17.23 24.30
C THR A 430 -6.42 -18.41 23.46
N PHE A 431 -6.91 -18.46 22.23
CA PHE A 431 -6.51 -19.45 21.25
C PHE A 431 -5.15 -19.10 20.69
N LYS A 432 -4.22 -20.08 20.68
CA LYS A 432 -2.94 -19.94 19.99
C LYS A 432 -2.67 -21.13 19.10
N ALA A 433 -2.03 -20.90 17.95
CA ALA A 433 -1.64 -21.96 17.03
C ALA A 433 -0.30 -21.64 16.36
N ALA A 434 0.51 -22.67 16.11
CA ALA A 434 1.77 -22.56 15.39
C ALA A 434 1.97 -23.75 14.46
N ALA A 435 2.55 -23.50 13.29
CA ALA A 435 3.04 -24.55 12.41
C ALA A 435 4.44 -24.97 12.86
N LEU A 436 4.70 -26.27 12.89
CA LEU A 436 6.02 -26.79 13.28
C LEU A 436 6.81 -27.16 12.02
N ARG A 437 7.77 -26.34 11.66
CA ARG A 437 8.74 -26.59 10.56
C ARG A 437 10.11 -26.89 11.17
N GLU A 438 10.84 -27.80 10.53
CA GLU A 438 12.19 -28.15 10.96
C GLU A 438 13.12 -26.94 10.76
N GLY A 439 13.85 -26.56 11.82
CA GLY A 439 14.81 -25.47 11.76
C GLY A 439 14.23 -24.05 11.79
N MET A 440 12.88 -23.88 11.76
CA MET A 440 12.26 -22.56 11.77
C MET A 440 11.18 -22.45 12.86
N GLN A 441 11.27 -21.39 13.64
CA GLN A 441 10.19 -20.99 14.55
C GLN A 441 9.19 -20.12 13.77
N THR A 442 8.02 -20.67 13.45
CA THR A 442 6.96 -19.89 12.80
C THR A 442 6.29 -18.96 13.83
N PRO A 443 5.76 -17.81 13.39
CA PRO A 443 4.98 -16.95 14.25
C PRO A 443 3.81 -17.70 14.87
N VAL A 444 3.50 -17.37 16.13
CA VAL A 444 2.37 -17.94 16.86
C VAL A 444 1.13 -17.12 16.53
N TYR A 445 0.18 -17.70 15.79
CA TYR A 445 -1.14 -17.11 15.64
C TYR A 445 -1.82 -17.03 17.01
N THR A 446 -2.31 -15.84 17.37
CA THR A 446 -2.99 -15.61 18.64
C THR A 446 -4.32 -14.93 18.40
N ARG A 447 -5.40 -15.46 18.98
CA ARG A 447 -6.72 -14.84 18.96
C ARG A 447 -7.40 -14.97 20.31
N LYS A 448 -7.80 -13.83 20.88
CA LYS A 448 -8.55 -13.80 22.13
C LYS A 448 -10.04 -13.78 21.80
N PHE A 449 -10.77 -14.73 22.35
CA PHE A 449 -12.22 -14.78 22.29
C PHE A 449 -12.81 -14.29 23.62
N ASP A 450 -13.76 -13.36 23.54
CA ASP A 450 -14.51 -12.80 24.67
C ASP A 450 -15.99 -13.11 24.47
N PHE A 451 -16.43 -14.25 25.02
CA PHE A 451 -17.78 -14.76 24.80
C PHE A 451 -18.79 -14.02 25.68
N ASN A 452 -19.89 -13.65 25.09
CA ASN A 452 -21.08 -13.12 25.74
C ASN A 452 -22.32 -13.90 25.29
N LYS A 453 -23.51 -13.50 25.74
CA LYS A 453 -24.76 -14.22 25.43
C LYS A 453 -25.09 -14.25 23.93
N ALA A 454 -24.64 -13.26 23.17
CA ALA A 454 -24.87 -13.18 21.71
C ALA A 454 -23.83 -13.95 20.89
N THR A 455 -22.66 -14.26 21.46
CA THR A 455 -21.60 -14.96 20.74
C THR A 455 -22.07 -16.34 20.28
N GLY A 456 -21.78 -16.66 19.03
CA GLY A 456 -22.20 -17.94 18.43
C GLY A 456 -23.67 -18.03 18.07
N ARG A 457 -24.45 -16.93 18.09
CA ARG A 457 -25.88 -16.96 17.79
C ARG A 457 -26.18 -16.68 16.33
N ARG A 458 -27.38 -17.09 15.87
CA ARG A 458 -27.87 -16.73 14.55
C ARG A 458 -28.14 -15.25 14.50
N ILE A 459 -27.62 -14.59 13.48
CA ILE A 459 -27.76 -13.16 13.28
C ILE A 459 -28.15 -12.86 11.83
N ALA A 460 -29.01 -11.88 11.64
CA ALA A 460 -29.38 -11.37 10.33
C ALA A 460 -29.25 -9.85 10.31
N LEU A 461 -28.68 -9.33 9.23
CA LEU A 461 -28.69 -7.90 8.90
C LEU A 461 -30.01 -7.55 8.23
N ASN A 462 -30.70 -6.53 8.74
CA ASN A 462 -31.91 -5.98 8.13
C ASN A 462 -31.57 -4.83 7.15
N ALA A 463 -30.33 -4.29 7.24
CA ALA A 463 -29.78 -3.32 6.30
C ALA A 463 -28.45 -3.83 5.74
N ALA A 464 -28.17 -3.51 4.48
CA ALA A 464 -26.94 -3.96 3.82
C ALA A 464 -25.73 -3.12 4.25
N PRO A 465 -24.60 -3.73 4.58
CA PRO A 465 -23.35 -3.01 4.79
C PRO A 465 -22.79 -2.47 3.47
N THR A 466 -21.91 -1.50 3.56
CA THR A 466 -21.18 -0.98 2.40
C THR A 466 -20.29 -2.07 1.82
N LEU A 467 -20.35 -2.30 0.51
CA LEU A 467 -19.63 -3.39 -0.18
C LEU A 467 -18.14 -3.44 0.20
N LYS A 468 -17.47 -2.30 0.26
CA LYS A 468 -16.05 -2.18 0.63
C LYS A 468 -15.74 -2.71 2.04
N TYR A 469 -16.71 -2.68 2.97
CA TYR A 469 -16.53 -3.03 4.38
C TYR A 469 -17.52 -4.12 4.83
N THR A 470 -17.80 -5.07 3.95
CA THR A 470 -18.68 -6.22 4.24
C THR A 470 -17.96 -7.33 4.98
N TYR A 471 -16.69 -7.59 4.64
CA TYR A 471 -15.79 -8.62 5.21
C TYR A 471 -16.52 -9.94 5.56
N GLY A 472 -16.53 -10.32 6.84
CA GLY A 472 -17.24 -11.51 7.34
C GLY A 472 -18.77 -11.35 7.51
N GLY A 473 -19.33 -10.21 7.10
CA GLY A 473 -20.78 -9.93 7.21
C GLY A 473 -21.29 -9.87 8.63
N ALA A 474 -22.56 -10.26 8.81
CA ALA A 474 -23.24 -10.21 10.11
C ALA A 474 -22.51 -10.98 11.21
N SER A 475 -21.82 -12.07 10.89
CA SER A 475 -21.15 -12.93 11.86
C SER A 475 -20.07 -12.22 12.66
N LEU A 476 -19.44 -11.17 12.13
CA LEU A 476 -18.48 -10.34 12.86
C LEU A 476 -19.04 -9.72 14.15
N LEU A 477 -20.36 -9.51 14.22
CA LEU A 477 -21.01 -8.92 15.38
C LEU A 477 -21.23 -9.93 16.53
N VAL A 478 -21.07 -11.22 16.28
CA VAL A 478 -21.32 -12.30 17.24
C VAL A 478 -20.23 -13.38 17.25
N ASP A 479 -19.04 -13.07 16.74
CA ASP A 479 -17.92 -14.01 16.67
C ASP A 479 -17.05 -14.07 17.94
N GLY A 480 -17.35 -13.21 18.94
CA GLY A 480 -16.60 -13.15 20.19
C GLY A 480 -15.21 -12.51 20.07
N TYR A 481 -14.92 -11.88 18.93
CA TYR A 481 -13.70 -11.10 18.72
C TYR A 481 -13.99 -9.61 18.79
N ARG A 482 -13.11 -8.84 19.42
CA ARG A 482 -13.21 -7.39 19.46
C ARG A 482 -12.29 -6.77 18.44
N GLY A 483 -12.84 -5.90 17.58
CA GLY A 483 -12.06 -5.15 16.60
C GLY A 483 -11.04 -4.22 17.26
N GLY A 484 -9.86 -4.08 16.66
CA GLY A 484 -8.84 -3.11 17.05
C GLY A 484 -9.09 -1.71 16.46
N PRO A 485 -8.13 -0.78 16.59
CA PRO A 485 -8.30 0.60 16.13
C PRO A 485 -8.17 0.79 14.61
N VAL A 486 -8.08 -0.28 13.82
CA VAL A 486 -7.89 -0.22 12.36
C VAL A 486 -9.15 -0.73 11.66
N TYR A 487 -9.83 0.13 10.90
CA TYR A 487 -11.08 -0.22 10.21
C TYR A 487 -10.89 -1.15 9.01
N SER A 488 -9.70 -1.18 8.42
CA SER A 488 -9.41 -1.93 7.18
C SER A 488 -8.85 -3.35 7.40
N ASN A 489 -8.75 -3.81 8.65
CA ASN A 489 -8.16 -5.12 8.99
C ASN A 489 -9.14 -6.30 8.89
N GLY A 490 -10.36 -6.09 8.40
CA GLY A 490 -11.38 -7.14 8.27
C GLY A 490 -12.15 -7.48 9.53
N ALA A 491 -11.88 -6.82 10.68
CA ALA A 491 -12.54 -7.05 11.95
C ALA A 491 -13.78 -6.16 12.21
N TRP A 492 -14.11 -5.30 11.24
CA TRP A 492 -15.21 -4.36 11.32
C TRP A 492 -16.18 -4.54 10.15
N ILE A 493 -17.45 -4.22 10.37
CA ILE A 493 -18.46 -4.10 9.33
C ILE A 493 -18.90 -2.63 9.25
N GLY A 494 -18.94 -2.07 8.04
CA GLY A 494 -19.22 -0.65 7.84
C GLY A 494 -20.54 -0.37 7.13
N PHE A 495 -21.20 0.72 7.52
CA PHE A 495 -22.46 1.18 6.95
C PHE A 495 -22.31 2.63 6.49
N LEU A 496 -22.79 2.94 5.29
CA LEU A 496 -22.81 4.28 4.72
C LEU A 496 -24.25 4.64 4.32
N ASN A 497 -24.79 5.69 4.92
CA ASN A 497 -26.18 6.17 4.73
C ASN A 497 -27.28 5.18 5.17
N GLU A 498 -26.89 4.07 5.79
CA GLU A 498 -27.79 3.06 6.33
C GLU A 498 -27.45 2.84 7.81
N PRO A 499 -28.42 2.52 8.67
CA PRO A 499 -28.16 2.15 10.05
C PRO A 499 -27.58 0.73 10.13
N LEU A 500 -26.80 0.44 11.17
CA LEU A 500 -26.67 -0.93 11.62
C LEU A 500 -28.05 -1.36 12.14
N ASP A 501 -28.67 -2.33 11.50
CA ASP A 501 -29.92 -2.94 11.93
C ASP A 501 -29.79 -4.46 11.89
N VAL A 502 -29.76 -5.09 13.04
CA VAL A 502 -29.52 -6.53 13.19
C VAL A 502 -30.56 -7.19 14.07
N THR A 503 -30.91 -8.43 13.71
CA THR A 503 -31.72 -9.30 14.53
C THR A 503 -30.95 -10.55 14.93
N ILE A 504 -30.87 -10.85 16.23
CA ILE A 504 -30.17 -11.99 16.81
C ILE A 504 -31.21 -12.97 17.38
N ASP A 505 -31.22 -14.22 16.92
CA ASP A 505 -31.98 -15.31 17.53
C ASP A 505 -31.16 -15.95 18.66
N MET A 506 -31.55 -15.70 19.89
CA MET A 506 -30.88 -16.25 21.06
C MET A 506 -31.21 -17.73 21.31
N GLN A 507 -31.98 -18.36 20.40
CA GLN A 507 -32.38 -19.78 20.44
C GLN A 507 -33.18 -20.19 21.68
N GLY A 508 -33.86 -19.25 22.29
CA GLY A 508 -34.71 -19.39 23.45
C GLY A 508 -34.80 -18.13 24.27
N ALA A 509 -35.87 -17.98 25.03
CA ALA A 509 -36.04 -16.83 25.93
C ALA A 509 -34.92 -16.82 26.98
N LYS A 510 -34.21 -15.70 27.08
CA LYS A 510 -33.13 -15.48 28.03
C LYS A 510 -33.27 -14.10 28.67
N PRO A 511 -32.86 -13.93 29.93
CA PRO A 511 -32.91 -12.64 30.60
C PRO A 511 -31.76 -11.74 30.13
N TYR A 512 -32.06 -10.48 29.80
CA TYR A 512 -31.13 -9.41 29.45
C TYR A 512 -31.46 -8.16 30.26
N SER A 513 -30.41 -7.38 30.56
CA SER A 513 -30.53 -6.05 31.17
C SER A 513 -29.62 -5.03 30.51
N ALA A 514 -28.83 -5.47 29.54
CA ALA A 514 -27.93 -4.60 28.79
C ALA A 514 -27.56 -5.17 27.41
N VAL A 515 -27.33 -4.27 26.47
CA VAL A 515 -26.68 -4.55 25.18
C VAL A 515 -25.53 -3.57 25.00
N THR A 516 -24.37 -4.06 24.55
CA THR A 516 -23.25 -3.21 24.20
C THR A 516 -22.95 -3.35 22.71
N VAL A 517 -22.89 -2.23 22.01
CA VAL A 517 -22.41 -2.14 20.61
C VAL A 517 -21.06 -1.44 20.66
N GLU A 518 -20.03 -2.06 20.09
CA GLU A 518 -18.75 -1.39 19.90
C GLU A 518 -18.70 -0.75 18.51
N SER A 519 -18.23 0.48 18.44
CA SER A 519 -18.00 1.21 17.19
C SER A 519 -16.58 1.75 17.16
N LEU A 520 -15.92 1.62 16.02
CA LEU A 520 -14.71 2.37 15.76
C LEU A 520 -15.09 3.82 15.43
N VAL A 521 -14.31 4.75 15.96
CA VAL A 521 -14.40 6.18 15.65
C VAL A 521 -13.04 6.62 15.14
N GLU A 522 -12.99 7.11 13.91
CA GLU A 522 -11.79 7.65 13.25
C GLU A 522 -12.25 8.79 12.33
N LYS A 523 -12.38 9.97 12.95
CA LYS A 523 -13.03 11.13 12.31
C LYS A 523 -12.29 11.60 11.06
N GLY A 524 -10.96 11.44 11.03
CA GLY A 524 -10.10 11.74 9.88
C GLY A 524 -10.43 10.89 8.65
N GLU A 525 -10.90 9.66 8.88
CA GLU A 525 -11.28 8.69 7.84
C GLU A 525 -12.81 8.62 7.64
N TRP A 526 -13.54 9.61 8.13
CA TRP A 526 -15.01 9.68 8.05
C TRP A 526 -15.75 8.52 8.73
N VAL A 527 -15.14 7.90 9.74
CA VAL A 527 -15.77 6.87 10.58
C VAL A 527 -16.27 7.52 11.86
N PHE A 528 -17.60 7.59 12.00
CA PHE A 528 -18.27 8.30 13.07
C PHE A 528 -19.02 7.35 14.01
N PRO A 529 -19.22 7.75 15.30
CA PRO A 529 -20.08 6.99 16.21
C PRO A 529 -21.55 7.05 15.77
N PRO A 530 -22.40 6.12 16.25
CA PRO A 530 -23.85 6.24 16.05
C PRO A 530 -24.41 7.47 16.77
N SER A 531 -25.51 8.03 16.27
CA SER A 531 -26.28 9.09 16.93
C SER A 531 -27.24 8.55 17.99
N SER A 532 -27.65 7.29 17.83
CA SER A 532 -28.48 6.59 18.81
C SER A 532 -28.28 5.07 18.66
N VAL A 533 -28.55 4.36 19.76
CA VAL A 533 -28.60 2.90 19.79
C VAL A 533 -29.90 2.46 20.44
N GLY A 534 -30.77 1.82 19.66
CA GLY A 534 -32.05 1.25 20.10
C GLY A 534 -31.94 -0.25 20.30
N VAL A 535 -32.61 -0.74 21.35
CA VAL A 535 -32.71 -2.17 21.66
C VAL A 535 -34.19 -2.54 21.67
N TYR A 536 -34.53 -3.57 20.91
CA TYR A 536 -35.90 -4.06 20.77
C TYR A 536 -35.92 -5.57 21.03
N LEU A 537 -36.94 -6.04 21.70
CA LEU A 537 -37.13 -7.44 22.13
C LEU A 537 -38.38 -8.05 21.52
N SER A 538 -38.32 -9.35 21.21
CA SER A 538 -39.42 -10.11 20.64
C SER A 538 -39.36 -11.59 21.05
N ASP A 539 -40.50 -12.24 21.19
CA ASP A 539 -40.56 -13.68 21.38
C ASP A 539 -40.80 -14.46 20.09
N ASP A 540 -41.38 -13.83 19.07
CA ASP A 540 -41.76 -14.45 17.81
C ASP A 540 -40.85 -14.05 16.60
N GLY A 541 -39.99 -13.01 16.79
CA GLY A 541 -39.12 -12.46 15.77
C GLY A 541 -39.83 -11.61 14.71
N ARG A 542 -41.10 -11.24 14.96
CA ARG A 542 -41.92 -10.43 14.03
C ARG A 542 -42.35 -9.11 14.68
N GLU A 543 -42.93 -9.18 15.87
CA GLU A 543 -43.34 -8.00 16.62
C GLU A 543 -42.28 -7.68 17.67
N PHE A 544 -41.70 -6.49 17.57
CA PHE A 544 -40.66 -6.03 18.46
C PHE A 544 -41.12 -4.88 19.33
N THR A 545 -40.86 -4.96 20.62
CA THR A 545 -41.11 -3.91 21.60
C THR A 545 -39.79 -3.24 21.96
N GLU A 546 -39.78 -1.90 21.98
CA GLU A 546 -38.63 -1.14 22.43
C GLU A 546 -38.35 -1.42 23.92
N ALA A 547 -37.15 -1.91 24.22
CA ALA A 547 -36.68 -2.08 25.60
C ALA A 547 -35.95 -0.81 26.08
N ALA A 548 -35.17 -0.18 25.22
CA ALA A 548 -34.53 1.10 25.50
C ALA A 548 -33.98 1.74 24.22
N LEU A 549 -33.87 3.07 24.25
CA LEU A 549 -33.21 3.89 23.26
C LEU A 549 -32.19 4.80 23.96
N MET A 550 -30.93 4.71 23.55
CA MET A 550 -29.84 5.57 24.02
C MET A 550 -29.53 6.60 22.94
N SER A 551 -29.58 7.89 23.27
CA SER A 551 -29.03 8.94 22.43
C SER A 551 -27.55 9.09 22.72
N VAL A 552 -26.74 9.19 21.66
CA VAL A 552 -25.31 9.41 21.74
C VAL A 552 -25.04 10.88 21.45
N PRO A 553 -24.41 11.62 22.38
CA PRO A 553 -24.07 13.00 22.14
C PRO A 553 -23.09 13.11 20.94
N GLN A 554 -23.29 14.17 20.14
CA GLN A 554 -22.35 14.43 19.04
C GLN A 554 -20.94 14.66 19.59
N GLU A 555 -19.99 13.94 19.03
CA GLU A 555 -18.59 14.10 19.40
C GLU A 555 -18.04 15.45 18.92
N THR A 556 -17.28 16.10 19.79
CA THR A 556 -16.56 17.32 19.43
C THR A 556 -15.29 16.97 18.66
N ALA A 557 -14.74 17.94 17.91
CA ALA A 557 -13.49 17.76 17.17
C ALA A 557 -12.30 17.34 18.07
N GLY A 558 -12.36 17.65 19.37
CA GLY A 558 -11.31 17.30 20.34
C GLY A 558 -11.50 15.95 21.04
N SER A 559 -12.59 15.20 20.75
CA SER A 559 -12.77 13.87 21.33
C SER A 559 -11.78 12.87 20.72
N PRO A 560 -11.11 11.99 21.51
CA PRO A 560 -10.16 11.03 20.99
C PRO A 560 -10.85 9.99 20.09
N ASP A 561 -10.19 9.62 19.00
CA ASP A 561 -10.57 8.51 18.16
C ASP A 561 -10.34 7.17 18.89
N GLY A 562 -10.79 6.06 18.30
CA GLY A 562 -10.60 4.71 18.82
C GLY A 562 -11.90 3.91 18.97
N VAL A 563 -11.78 2.72 19.54
CA VAL A 563 -12.92 1.82 19.77
C VAL A 563 -13.75 2.32 20.97
N LYS A 564 -15.05 2.52 20.76
CA LYS A 564 -15.97 3.04 21.77
C LYS A 564 -17.14 2.08 22.02
N PRO A 565 -17.37 1.67 23.28
CA PRO A 565 -18.54 0.87 23.65
C PRO A 565 -19.74 1.77 23.93
N PHE A 566 -20.87 1.44 23.31
CA PHE A 566 -22.19 2.06 23.56
C PHE A 566 -23.05 1.06 24.30
N LYS A 567 -23.17 1.23 25.62
CA LYS A 567 -23.91 0.30 26.51
C LYS A 567 -25.30 0.82 26.82
N VAL A 568 -26.29 0.17 26.25
CA VAL A 568 -27.73 0.45 26.51
C VAL A 568 -28.21 -0.40 27.69
N LEU A 569 -28.71 0.24 28.74
CA LEU A 569 -29.25 -0.42 29.93
C LEU A 569 -30.78 -0.38 29.91
N PHE A 570 -31.43 -1.45 30.36
CA PHE A 570 -32.90 -1.56 30.51
C PHE A 570 -33.25 -2.53 31.64
N PRO A 571 -34.49 -2.52 32.15
CA PRO A 571 -34.93 -3.50 33.14
C PRO A 571 -34.75 -4.93 32.62
N GLU A 572 -34.38 -5.85 33.51
CA GLU A 572 -34.19 -7.24 33.10
C GLU A 572 -35.51 -7.77 32.47
N THR A 573 -35.38 -8.18 31.21
CA THR A 573 -36.47 -8.66 30.38
C THR A 573 -36.05 -9.93 29.66
N SER A 574 -36.89 -10.95 29.63
CA SER A 574 -36.64 -12.20 28.90
C SER A 574 -37.26 -12.14 27.51
N ALA A 575 -36.48 -12.47 26.48
CA ALA A 575 -36.95 -12.58 25.10
C ALA A 575 -36.10 -13.59 24.31
N ARG A 576 -36.65 -14.11 23.21
CA ARG A 576 -35.91 -14.97 22.30
C ARG A 576 -35.14 -14.18 21.23
N TYR A 577 -35.73 -13.12 20.71
CA TYR A 577 -35.13 -12.31 19.66
C TYR A 577 -34.71 -10.94 20.19
N LEU A 578 -33.54 -10.54 19.81
CA LEU A 578 -32.95 -9.23 20.13
C LEU A 578 -32.67 -8.50 18.82
N ARG A 579 -33.29 -7.32 18.61
CA ARG A 579 -32.96 -6.43 17.50
C ARG A 579 -32.23 -5.22 18.03
N VAL A 580 -31.13 -4.87 17.37
CA VAL A 580 -30.31 -3.70 17.71
C VAL A 580 -30.24 -2.80 16.49
N VAL A 581 -30.56 -1.51 16.68
CA VAL A 581 -30.50 -0.50 15.64
C VAL A 581 -29.57 0.62 16.10
N ALA A 582 -28.43 0.78 15.40
CA ALA A 582 -27.54 1.91 15.64
C ALA A 582 -27.61 2.85 14.44
N VAL A 583 -28.12 4.05 14.66
CA VAL A 583 -28.40 5.04 13.61
C VAL A 583 -27.21 5.98 13.49
N SER A 584 -26.74 6.21 12.27
CA SER A 584 -25.70 7.22 11.99
C SER A 584 -26.27 8.65 12.04
N TYR A 585 -25.40 9.66 12.14
CA TYR A 585 -25.80 11.06 11.99
C TYR A 585 -26.25 11.35 10.57
N THR A 586 -27.57 11.39 10.30
CA THR A 586 -28.14 11.59 8.97
C THR A 586 -28.14 13.05 8.49
N HIS A 587 -27.63 14.02 9.28
CA HIS A 587 -27.64 15.44 8.93
C HIS A 587 -26.33 16.16 9.27
N LEU A 588 -25.20 15.64 8.82
CA LEU A 588 -24.18 16.56 8.34
C LEU A 588 -24.48 16.75 6.84
N ARG A 589 -25.32 17.74 6.51
CA ARG A 589 -25.18 18.39 5.22
C ARG A 589 -23.73 18.83 5.16
N ALA A 590 -22.91 18.12 4.40
CA ALA A 590 -21.80 18.75 3.75
C ALA A 590 -22.41 20.00 3.10
N HIS A 591 -22.02 21.18 3.54
CA HIS A 591 -22.06 22.30 2.65
C HIS A 591 -21.25 21.80 1.45
N GLU A 592 -21.93 21.59 0.33
CA GLU A 592 -21.31 21.55 -0.96
C GLU A 592 -20.39 22.77 -1.04
N THR A 593 -19.16 22.58 -0.74
CA THR A 593 -18.11 23.24 -1.47
C THR A 593 -17.61 22.17 -2.42
N ASP A 594 -18.20 22.20 -3.62
CA ASP A 594 -17.50 21.74 -4.81
C ASP A 594 -16.08 22.25 -4.71
N GLN A 595 -15.13 21.33 -4.56
CA GLN A 595 -13.80 21.43 -5.14
C GLN A 595 -13.13 20.06 -5.03
N TYR A 596 -12.88 19.54 -6.19
CA TYR A 596 -12.16 18.36 -6.64
C TYR A 596 -10.82 18.17 -5.96
#